data_7bb63070512da4a14cc92deb8cbc9394
#
_entry.id   7bb63070512da4a14cc92deb8cbc9394
#
_cell.length_a   1.000
_cell.length_b   1.000
_cell.length_c   1.000
_cell.angle_alpha   90.00
_cell.angle_beta   90.00
_cell.angle_gamma   90.00
#
_symmetry.space_group_name_H-M   'P 1'
#
loop_
_entity.id
_entity.type
_entity.pdbx_description
1 polymer ?
#
loop_
_entity_poly.entity_id
_entity_poly.type
_entity_poly.pdbx_seq_one_letter_code
_entity_poly.pdbx_strand_id
1 'polypeptide(L)'
;MPIEVKKINKYTVRSAFEFNDTVYKIYMLIIRQFLYLLFIYLIEWIICKKRVLSNKKYGYLKKYRDIYKGKRCFVIGTGPSLKRTNLQALDGEITIGVNSLCMWFDDSLMTTHFFISDSKALEKLENVMPKDAFISSCLKTKNRQDVEYFPVSRFNSFCYFYKKCSSDISVCSYDFNSVVMHAIQFAFYCGVDEIYLLGVDYNYTTEKLYAVDHGIRDSEKYRAQTGRLMIEDFKVIKKYADSIGVKIYNATAGGMLEVFERVNLDDVI
;
A
#
# COMPACT_ATOMS: atom_id res chain seq x y z
N MET A 1 -17.84 -58.28 46.75
CA MET A 1 -17.18 -58.04 45.45
C MET A 1 -16.13 -56.97 45.70
N PRO A 2 -14.85 -57.20 45.54
CA PRO A 2 -13.85 -56.21 45.68
C PRO A 2 -13.76 -55.38 44.39
N ILE A 3 -13.75 -54.06 44.53
CA ILE A 3 -13.59 -53.09 43.43
C ILE A 3 -12.12 -53.17 42.99
N GLU A 4 -11.87 -53.66 41.77
CA GLU A 4 -10.57 -53.64 41.14
C GLU A 4 -10.19 -52.20 40.81
N VAL A 5 -9.26 -51.66 41.58
CA VAL A 5 -8.63 -50.34 41.26
C VAL A 5 -7.69 -50.56 40.06
N LYS A 6 -8.14 -50.18 38.87
CA LYS A 6 -7.28 -50.14 37.69
C LYS A 6 -6.04 -49.29 38.01
N LYS A 7 -4.85 -49.90 38.02
CA LYS A 7 -3.59 -49.15 38.06
C LYS A 7 -3.50 -48.19 36.92
N ILE A 8 -3.67 -46.91 37.17
CA ILE A 8 -3.44 -45.85 36.20
C ILE A 8 -1.96 -45.87 35.82
N ASN A 9 -1.66 -46.18 34.58
CA ASN A 9 -0.29 -46.33 34.10
C ASN A 9 0.41 -44.95 34.13
N LYS A 10 1.58 -44.91 34.74
CA LYS A 10 2.42 -43.70 34.91
C LYS A 10 2.65 -42.92 33.58
N TYR A 11 2.62 -43.61 32.46
CA TYR A 11 2.75 -43.01 31.10
C TYR A 11 1.50 -42.29 30.65
N THR A 12 0.30 -42.74 31.02
CA THR A 12 -0.99 -42.10 30.67
C THR A 12 -1.17 -40.78 31.40
N VAL A 13 -0.71 -40.70 32.67
CA VAL A 13 -0.78 -39.44 33.42
C VAL A 13 0.22 -38.43 32.87
N ARG A 14 1.42 -38.86 32.48
CA ARG A 14 2.46 -37.98 31.93
C ARG A 14 2.06 -37.39 30.57
N SER A 15 1.49 -38.21 29.66
CA SER A 15 1.03 -37.72 28.36
C SER A 15 -0.17 -36.76 28.49
N ALA A 16 -1.08 -36.98 29.44
CA ALA A 16 -2.18 -36.06 29.71
C ALA A 16 -1.70 -34.72 30.28
N PHE A 17 -0.65 -34.73 31.09
CA PHE A 17 -0.06 -33.52 31.67
C PHE A 17 0.71 -32.73 30.61
N GLU A 18 1.47 -33.38 29.74
CA GLU A 18 2.19 -32.75 28.63
C GLU A 18 1.21 -32.18 27.60
N PHE A 19 0.10 -32.87 27.33
CA PHE A 19 -0.97 -32.37 26.43
C PHE A 19 -1.64 -31.11 27.02
N ASN A 20 -1.96 -31.07 28.29
CA ASN A 20 -2.53 -29.93 28.97
C ASN A 20 -1.58 -28.71 28.96
N ASP A 21 -0.28 -28.92 29.17
CA ASP A 21 0.73 -27.87 29.16
C ASP A 21 0.88 -27.28 27.74
N THR A 22 0.86 -28.11 26.72
CA THR A 22 0.89 -27.66 25.31
C THR A 22 -0.36 -26.84 24.94
N VAL A 23 -1.54 -27.31 25.32
CA VAL A 23 -2.81 -26.59 25.09
C VAL A 23 -2.82 -25.27 25.83
N TYR A 24 -2.35 -25.23 27.09
CA TYR A 24 -2.23 -24.00 27.86
C TYR A 24 -1.26 -23.01 27.20
N LYS A 25 -0.10 -23.45 26.71
CA LYS A 25 0.87 -22.59 25.99
C LYS A 25 0.27 -22.00 24.71
N ILE A 26 -0.46 -22.81 23.93
CA ILE A 26 -1.16 -22.34 22.72
C ILE A 26 -2.23 -21.30 23.09
N TYR A 27 -3.02 -21.56 24.12
CA TYR A 27 -4.05 -20.63 24.60
C TYR A 27 -3.45 -19.31 25.06
N MET A 28 -2.37 -19.32 25.84
CA MET A 28 -1.67 -18.12 26.29
C MET A 28 -1.04 -17.35 25.11
N LEU A 29 -0.56 -18.04 24.10
CA LEU A 29 -0.02 -17.42 22.88
C LEU A 29 -1.13 -16.70 22.09
N ILE A 30 -2.31 -17.31 21.98
CA ILE A 30 -3.49 -16.72 21.32
C ILE A 30 -3.95 -15.47 22.09
N ILE A 31 -4.07 -15.56 23.43
CA ILE A 31 -4.46 -14.40 24.26
C ILE A 31 -3.43 -13.26 24.10
N ARG A 32 -2.15 -13.57 24.19
CA ARG A 32 -1.09 -12.56 24.02
C ARG A 32 -1.19 -11.87 22.67
N GLN A 33 -1.43 -12.64 21.61
CA GLN A 33 -1.57 -12.10 20.25
C GLN A 33 -2.83 -11.22 20.13
N PHE A 34 -3.94 -11.66 20.73
CA PHE A 34 -5.18 -10.87 20.75
C PHE A 34 -5.00 -9.54 21.50
N LEU A 35 -4.39 -9.55 22.69
CA LEU A 35 -4.10 -8.35 23.47
C LEU A 35 -3.15 -7.40 22.72
N TYR A 36 -2.17 -7.94 22.03
CA TYR A 36 -1.26 -7.15 21.20
C TYR A 36 -1.98 -6.45 20.05
N LEU A 37 -2.87 -7.16 19.34
CA LEU A 37 -3.67 -6.58 18.26
C LEU A 37 -4.63 -5.52 18.80
N LEU A 38 -5.28 -5.77 19.94
CA LEU A 38 -6.16 -4.81 20.61
C LEU A 38 -5.41 -3.53 20.99
N PHE A 39 -4.19 -3.67 21.51
CA PHE A 39 -3.32 -2.55 21.88
C PHE A 39 -2.93 -1.72 20.66
N ILE A 40 -2.52 -2.35 19.56
CA ILE A 40 -2.20 -1.65 18.30
C ILE A 40 -3.42 -0.93 17.76
N TYR A 41 -4.58 -1.57 17.77
CA TYR A 41 -5.83 -0.97 17.32
C TYR A 41 -6.19 0.27 18.15
N LEU A 42 -6.04 0.20 19.47
CA LEU A 42 -6.32 1.31 20.38
C LEU A 42 -5.37 2.49 20.15
N ILE A 43 -4.07 2.22 20.00
CA ILE A 43 -3.07 3.26 19.68
C ILE A 43 -3.43 3.96 18.37
N GLU A 44 -3.74 3.20 17.34
CA GLU A 44 -4.11 3.77 16.06
C GLU A 44 -5.38 4.61 16.14
N TRP A 45 -6.41 4.12 16.83
CA TRP A 45 -7.64 4.86 17.05
C TRP A 45 -7.37 6.21 17.74
N ILE A 46 -6.49 6.23 18.77
CA ILE A 46 -6.10 7.45 19.47
C ILE A 46 -5.37 8.42 18.51
N ILE A 47 -4.43 7.90 17.69
CA ILE A 47 -3.67 8.70 16.72
C ILE A 47 -4.60 9.31 15.69
N CYS A 48 -5.47 8.50 15.07
CA CYS A 48 -6.42 8.98 14.09
C CYS A 48 -7.39 9.99 14.70
N LYS A 49 -7.94 9.72 15.90
CA LYS A 49 -8.81 10.65 16.60
C LYS A 49 -8.13 11.98 16.90
N LYS A 50 -6.87 11.97 17.35
CA LYS A 50 -6.07 13.19 17.53
C LYS A 50 -5.89 13.96 16.23
N ARG A 51 -5.62 13.29 15.10
CA ARG A 51 -5.47 13.93 13.79
C ARG A 51 -6.79 14.57 13.33
N VAL A 52 -7.91 13.88 13.48
CA VAL A 52 -9.25 14.42 13.19
C VAL A 52 -9.54 15.66 14.04
N LEU A 53 -9.25 15.61 15.35
CA LEU A 53 -9.54 16.70 16.28
C LEU A 53 -8.58 17.88 16.11
N SER A 54 -7.29 17.63 15.89
CA SER A 54 -6.29 18.71 15.79
C SER A 54 -6.28 19.40 14.44
N ASN A 55 -6.73 18.73 13.37
CA ASN A 55 -6.93 19.19 11.98
C ASN A 55 -5.94 20.26 11.43
N LYS A 56 -4.88 20.57 12.20
CA LYS A 56 -3.99 21.71 11.94
C LYS A 56 -2.84 21.33 10.98
N LYS A 57 -2.28 20.12 11.11
CA LYS A 57 -1.04 19.77 10.37
C LYS A 57 -1.29 19.36 8.92
N TYR A 58 -2.39 18.63 8.65
CA TYR A 58 -2.71 18.08 7.33
C TYR A 58 -4.04 18.59 6.79
N GLY A 59 -4.60 19.64 7.43
CA GLY A 59 -5.88 20.23 7.02
C GLY A 59 -5.89 20.81 5.62
N TYR A 60 -4.74 21.20 5.10
CA TYR A 60 -4.57 21.67 3.73
C TYR A 60 -4.88 20.59 2.68
N LEU A 61 -4.78 19.30 3.03
CA LEU A 61 -5.15 18.20 2.14
C LEU A 61 -6.65 18.17 1.83
N LYS A 62 -7.48 18.87 2.63
CA LYS A 62 -8.94 18.96 2.38
C LYS A 62 -9.30 19.59 1.05
N LYS A 63 -8.41 20.41 0.48
CA LYS A 63 -8.59 20.98 -0.86
C LYS A 63 -8.71 19.93 -1.97
N TYR A 64 -8.22 18.70 -1.73
CA TYR A 64 -8.27 17.58 -2.69
C TYR A 64 -9.50 16.69 -2.53
N ARG A 65 -10.34 16.89 -1.49
CA ARG A 65 -11.53 16.06 -1.30
C ARG A 65 -12.51 16.28 -2.45
N ASP A 66 -12.89 15.17 -3.09
CA ASP A 66 -13.92 15.12 -4.17
C ASP A 66 -13.65 16.02 -5.39
N ILE A 67 -12.41 16.53 -5.58
CA ILE A 67 -12.08 17.41 -6.72
C ILE A 67 -12.20 16.72 -8.08
N TYR A 68 -12.18 15.40 -8.10
CA TYR A 68 -12.28 14.57 -9.31
C TYR A 68 -13.50 13.67 -9.30
N LYS A 69 -14.54 14.06 -8.55
CA LYS A 69 -15.78 13.29 -8.47
C LYS A 69 -16.37 13.02 -9.85
N GLY A 70 -16.70 11.75 -10.10
CA GLY A 70 -17.26 11.31 -11.37
C GLY A 70 -16.26 11.20 -12.52
N LYS A 71 -14.96 11.36 -12.24
CA LYS A 71 -13.90 11.27 -13.25
C LYS A 71 -13.11 9.98 -13.12
N ARG A 72 -12.35 9.68 -14.18
CA ARG A 72 -11.31 8.63 -14.15
C ARG A 72 -9.94 9.22 -13.84
N CYS A 73 -9.02 8.39 -13.37
CA CYS A 73 -7.61 8.76 -13.24
C CYS A 73 -6.68 7.59 -13.58
N PHE A 74 -5.43 7.94 -13.91
CA PHE A 74 -4.37 6.97 -14.23
C PHE A 74 -3.30 7.01 -13.17
N VAL A 75 -3.07 5.88 -12.50
CA VAL A 75 -1.98 5.72 -11.52
C VAL A 75 -0.81 5.05 -12.23
N ILE A 76 0.31 5.78 -12.35
CA ILE A 76 1.46 5.39 -13.15
C ILE A 76 2.58 4.93 -12.22
N GLY A 77 2.83 3.61 -12.22
CA GLY A 77 3.95 2.98 -11.53
C GLY A 77 5.29 3.24 -12.22
N THR A 78 6.26 2.36 -11.97
CA THR A 78 7.62 2.49 -12.51
C THR A 78 8.11 1.23 -13.23
N GLY A 79 7.20 0.32 -13.51
CA GLY A 79 7.50 -0.96 -14.13
C GLY A 79 7.98 -0.85 -15.59
N PRO A 80 8.72 -1.84 -16.08
CA PRO A 80 9.36 -1.80 -17.42
C PRO A 80 8.35 -1.77 -18.57
N SER A 81 7.08 -2.15 -18.36
CA SER A 81 6.02 -2.07 -19.37
C SER A 81 5.77 -0.65 -19.87
N LEU A 82 6.09 0.37 -19.09
CA LEU A 82 5.95 1.77 -19.50
C LEU A 82 6.71 2.09 -20.80
N LYS A 83 7.81 1.37 -21.08
CA LYS A 83 8.53 1.54 -22.36
C LYS A 83 7.72 1.19 -23.60
N ARG A 84 6.61 0.47 -23.40
CA ARG A 84 5.69 0.06 -24.47
C ARG A 84 4.35 0.78 -24.40
N THR A 85 4.20 1.70 -23.45
CA THR A 85 2.96 2.45 -23.19
C THR A 85 3.12 3.84 -23.79
N ASN A 86 2.14 4.25 -24.60
CA ASN A 86 2.08 5.62 -25.11
C ASN A 86 1.55 6.55 -24.02
N LEU A 87 2.45 7.08 -23.19
CA LEU A 87 2.09 7.97 -22.09
C LEU A 87 1.62 9.34 -22.57
N GLN A 88 1.97 9.77 -23.80
CA GLN A 88 1.50 11.04 -24.37
C GLN A 88 -0.01 11.03 -24.64
N ALA A 89 -0.59 9.85 -24.83
CA ALA A 89 -2.04 9.70 -24.97
C ALA A 89 -2.81 10.07 -23.69
N LEU A 90 -2.12 10.26 -22.56
CA LEU A 90 -2.71 10.71 -21.29
C LEU A 90 -2.74 12.23 -21.14
N ASP A 91 -2.43 12.98 -22.20
CA ASP A 91 -2.51 14.45 -22.17
C ASP A 91 -3.93 14.89 -21.83
N GLY A 92 -4.06 15.80 -20.86
CA GLY A 92 -5.36 16.24 -20.34
C GLY A 92 -6.06 15.29 -19.36
N GLU A 93 -5.55 14.07 -19.14
CA GLU A 93 -6.07 13.12 -18.14
C GLU A 93 -5.54 13.42 -16.73
N ILE A 94 -6.29 12.98 -15.73
CA ILE A 94 -5.83 13.03 -14.34
C ILE A 94 -4.84 11.89 -14.11
N THR A 95 -3.58 12.24 -13.84
CA THR A 95 -2.50 11.28 -13.68
C THR A 95 -1.84 11.40 -12.30
N ILE A 96 -1.48 10.27 -11.70
CA ILE A 96 -0.79 10.21 -10.41
C ILE A 96 0.47 9.37 -10.60
N GLY A 97 1.63 10.02 -10.64
CA GLY A 97 2.92 9.37 -10.79
C GLY A 97 3.58 9.00 -9.45
N VAL A 98 4.52 8.08 -9.49
CA VAL A 98 5.20 7.64 -8.27
C VAL A 98 6.72 7.45 -8.44
N ASN A 99 7.48 7.69 -7.38
CA ASN A 99 8.92 7.39 -7.23
C ASN A 99 9.76 7.80 -8.46
N SER A 100 10.50 6.87 -9.06
CA SER A 100 11.44 7.16 -10.16
C SER A 100 10.77 7.53 -11.51
N LEU A 101 9.45 7.59 -11.58
CA LEU A 101 8.78 8.07 -12.78
C LEU A 101 9.19 9.50 -13.14
N CYS A 102 9.51 10.35 -12.14
CA CYS A 102 9.97 11.72 -12.39
C CYS A 102 11.32 11.79 -13.14
N MET A 103 12.10 10.72 -13.17
CA MET A 103 13.31 10.64 -14.00
C MET A 103 12.97 10.48 -15.50
N TRP A 104 11.71 10.22 -15.81
CA TRP A 104 11.18 10.10 -17.16
C TRP A 104 10.47 11.38 -17.63
N PHE A 105 10.30 12.33 -16.72
CA PHE A 105 9.65 13.58 -17.05
C PHE A 105 10.51 14.38 -18.03
N ASP A 106 9.90 14.77 -19.11
CA ASP A 106 10.33 15.80 -20.02
C ASP A 106 9.15 16.76 -20.22
N ASP A 107 9.28 17.69 -21.14
CA ASP A 107 8.20 18.67 -21.41
C ASP A 107 6.90 18.00 -21.91
N SER A 108 6.94 16.71 -22.26
CA SER A 108 5.82 15.94 -22.80
C SER A 108 5.08 15.06 -21.80
N LEU A 109 5.65 14.83 -20.61
CA LEU A 109 5.05 13.99 -19.58
C LEU A 109 5.15 14.62 -18.19
N MET A 110 4.12 15.32 -17.77
CA MET A 110 3.94 15.80 -16.41
C MET A 110 2.73 15.13 -15.79
N THR A 111 2.86 14.61 -14.56
CA THR A 111 1.71 14.07 -13.87
C THR A 111 0.97 15.14 -13.08
N THR A 112 -0.37 14.99 -12.97
CA THR A 112 -1.22 15.91 -12.19
C THR A 112 -0.84 15.90 -10.70
N HIS A 113 -0.47 14.72 -10.18
CA HIS A 113 0.02 14.53 -8.81
C HIS A 113 1.17 13.55 -8.80
N PHE A 114 2.01 13.63 -7.76
CA PHE A 114 3.20 12.78 -7.65
C PHE A 114 3.46 12.33 -6.21
N PHE A 115 3.79 11.05 -6.00
CA PHE A 115 3.94 10.47 -4.67
C PHE A 115 5.32 9.83 -4.46
N ILE A 116 5.93 10.11 -3.30
CA ILE A 116 7.16 9.45 -2.83
C ILE A 116 6.92 8.92 -1.41
N SER A 117 7.16 7.63 -1.19
CA SER A 117 7.07 7.01 0.14
C SER A 117 8.30 6.18 0.53
N ASP A 118 9.31 6.10 -0.33
CA ASP A 118 10.55 5.39 -0.08
C ASP A 118 11.71 6.36 0.21
N SER A 119 12.47 6.11 1.29
CA SER A 119 13.57 6.99 1.70
C SER A 119 14.75 7.00 0.74
N LYS A 120 15.07 5.84 0.14
CA LYS A 120 16.16 5.74 -0.83
C LYS A 120 15.77 6.41 -2.15
N ALA A 121 14.49 6.28 -2.53
CA ALA A 121 13.95 6.99 -3.68
C ALA A 121 14.01 8.50 -3.45
N LEU A 122 13.54 8.98 -2.29
CA LEU A 122 13.55 10.40 -1.97
C LEU A 122 14.96 11.00 -2.02
N GLU A 123 15.95 10.35 -1.41
CA GLU A 123 17.33 10.81 -1.40
C GLU A 123 17.91 11.00 -2.82
N LYS A 124 17.57 10.08 -3.73
CA LYS A 124 18.06 10.13 -5.13
C LYS A 124 17.27 11.08 -6.02
N LEU A 125 15.98 11.27 -5.72
CA LEU A 125 15.07 12.02 -6.58
C LEU A 125 14.86 13.46 -6.10
N GLU A 126 15.48 13.87 -5.00
CA GLU A 126 15.29 15.18 -4.35
C GLU A 126 15.43 16.36 -5.32
N ASN A 127 16.32 16.26 -6.31
CA ASN A 127 16.62 17.33 -7.26
C ASN A 127 15.79 17.27 -8.56
N VAL A 128 15.08 16.16 -8.81
CA VAL A 128 14.34 15.95 -10.07
C VAL A 128 12.85 15.74 -9.85
N MET A 129 12.41 15.55 -8.60
CA MET A 129 11.00 15.37 -8.30
C MET A 129 10.23 16.68 -8.51
N PRO A 130 8.94 16.60 -8.88
CA PRO A 130 8.09 17.77 -9.00
C PRO A 130 8.03 18.60 -7.71
N LYS A 131 7.91 19.92 -7.86
CA LYS A 131 7.40 20.76 -6.77
C LYS A 131 5.98 20.31 -6.48
N ASP A 132 5.50 20.45 -5.23
CA ASP A 132 4.20 19.93 -4.78
C ASP A 132 4.05 18.39 -4.72
N ALA A 133 5.15 17.65 -4.91
CA ALA A 133 5.14 16.20 -4.69
C ALA A 133 4.65 15.85 -3.27
N PHE A 134 3.82 14.80 -3.17
CA PHE A 134 3.34 14.27 -1.90
C PHE A 134 4.40 13.35 -1.29
N ILE A 135 4.90 13.71 -0.11
CA ILE A 135 5.91 12.95 0.61
C ILE A 135 5.29 12.31 1.85
N SER A 136 5.55 11.02 2.04
CA SER A 136 5.13 10.29 3.23
C SER A 136 5.66 10.94 4.51
N SER A 137 4.78 11.20 5.47
CA SER A 137 5.14 11.74 6.80
C SER A 137 6.04 10.81 7.63
N CYS A 138 6.22 9.56 7.19
CA CYS A 138 7.14 8.62 7.81
C CYS A 138 8.60 8.80 7.38
N LEU A 139 8.84 9.57 6.31
CA LEU A 139 10.19 9.86 5.84
C LEU A 139 10.84 10.97 6.67
N LYS A 140 12.11 10.79 6.99
CA LYS A 140 12.93 11.84 7.61
C LYS A 140 13.40 12.78 6.50
N THR A 141 12.71 13.89 6.34
CA THR A 141 13.10 14.95 5.41
C THR A 141 13.45 16.21 6.17
N LYS A 142 14.32 17.05 5.59
CA LYS A 142 14.37 18.46 5.98
C LYS A 142 13.00 19.07 5.65
N ASN A 143 12.45 19.92 6.52
CA ASN A 143 11.18 20.59 6.24
C ASN A 143 11.30 21.38 4.92
N ARG A 144 10.75 20.85 3.86
CA ARG A 144 10.67 21.47 2.54
C ARG A 144 9.32 22.19 2.44
N GLN A 145 9.34 23.39 1.87
CA GLN A 145 8.13 24.19 1.68
C GLN A 145 7.50 23.98 0.29
N ASP A 146 8.26 23.36 -0.62
CA ASP A 146 7.88 23.11 -2.01
C ASP A 146 7.24 21.72 -2.22
N VAL A 147 6.90 21.02 -1.15
CA VAL A 147 6.30 19.69 -1.18
C VAL A 147 5.12 19.60 -0.20
N GLU A 148 4.24 18.65 -0.45
CA GLU A 148 3.12 18.34 0.44
C GLU A 148 3.38 17.07 1.22
N TYR A 149 3.11 17.05 2.52
CA TYR A 149 3.27 15.87 3.36
C TYR A 149 1.91 15.24 3.62
N PHE A 150 1.80 13.94 3.45
CA PHE A 150 0.58 13.21 3.81
C PHE A 150 0.81 12.29 5.03
N PRO A 151 -0.20 12.18 5.92
CA PRO A 151 -0.08 11.35 7.11
C PRO A 151 -0.13 9.87 6.76
N VAL A 152 0.82 9.09 7.25
CA VAL A 152 0.86 7.64 7.07
C VAL A 152 0.68 6.94 8.41
N SER A 153 -0.15 5.91 8.44
CA SER A 153 -0.23 4.94 9.52
C SER A 153 0.49 3.66 9.14
N ARG A 154 1.34 3.18 10.04
CA ARG A 154 2.02 1.89 9.89
C ARG A 154 1.20 0.70 10.42
N PHE A 155 -0.10 0.87 10.58
CA PHE A 155 -0.97 -0.19 11.07
C PHE A 155 -0.86 -1.47 10.26
N ASN A 156 -0.87 -1.37 8.93
CA ASN A 156 -0.79 -2.53 8.05
C ASN A 156 0.56 -3.27 8.14
N SER A 157 1.64 -2.57 8.48
CA SER A 157 2.95 -3.19 8.75
C SER A 157 2.97 -4.02 10.02
N PHE A 158 2.12 -3.70 11.01
CA PHE A 158 2.03 -4.43 12.27
C PHE A 158 0.90 -5.47 12.30
N CYS A 159 -0.14 -5.29 11.47
CA CYS A 159 -1.33 -6.13 11.45
C CYS A 159 -1.47 -6.86 10.11
N TYR A 160 -0.77 -7.98 9.98
CA TYR A 160 -0.75 -8.76 8.74
C TYR A 160 -2.12 -9.33 8.35
N PHE A 161 -2.90 -9.77 9.35
CA PHE A 161 -4.18 -10.47 9.10
C PHE A 161 -5.39 -9.56 8.86
N TYR A 162 -5.27 -8.29 9.21
CA TYR A 162 -6.37 -7.33 9.07
C TYR A 162 -5.84 -5.99 8.62
N LYS A 163 -5.63 -5.87 7.32
CA LYS A 163 -5.15 -4.62 6.71
C LYS A 163 -6.31 -3.66 6.46
N LYS A 164 -6.03 -2.37 6.58
CA LYS A 164 -6.96 -1.27 6.35
C LYS A 164 -6.59 -0.49 5.10
N CYS A 165 -7.59 0.12 4.50
CA CYS A 165 -7.46 1.12 3.45
C CYS A 165 -8.21 2.39 3.86
N SER A 166 -7.84 3.55 3.34
CA SER A 166 -8.46 4.83 3.65
C SER A 166 -8.93 5.55 2.39
N SER A 167 -10.06 6.23 2.50
CA SER A 167 -10.52 7.25 1.55
C SER A 167 -10.41 8.66 2.12
N ASP A 168 -9.71 8.85 3.22
CA ASP A 168 -9.45 10.18 3.80
C ASP A 168 -7.98 10.35 4.16
N ILE A 169 -7.18 10.74 3.18
CA ILE A 169 -5.75 10.94 3.39
C ILE A 169 -5.44 12.17 4.27
N SER A 170 -6.37 13.08 4.51
CA SER A 170 -6.16 14.17 5.45
C SER A 170 -6.05 13.69 6.90
N VAL A 171 -6.63 12.51 7.18
CA VAL A 171 -6.55 11.81 8.46
C VAL A 171 -5.43 10.78 8.45
N CYS A 172 -5.43 9.91 7.44
CA CYS A 172 -4.48 8.80 7.37
C CYS A 172 -4.46 8.17 5.97
N SER A 173 -3.26 7.89 5.45
CA SER A 173 -3.04 6.88 4.41
C SER A 173 -2.40 5.67 5.07
N TYR A 174 -2.97 4.49 4.89
CA TYR A 174 -2.40 3.25 5.43
C TYR A 174 -1.22 2.80 4.58
N ASP A 175 -0.13 2.41 5.25
CA ASP A 175 1.03 1.87 4.57
C ASP A 175 0.77 0.46 4.02
N PHE A 176 1.32 0.24 2.85
CA PHE A 176 1.37 -1.03 2.16
C PHE A 176 2.79 -1.22 1.62
N ASN A 177 3.04 -2.33 0.95
CA ASN A 177 4.38 -2.62 0.41
C ASN A 177 4.70 -1.84 -0.89
N SER A 178 3.86 -0.91 -1.31
CA SER A 178 4.07 -0.09 -2.52
C SER A 178 3.49 1.31 -2.40
N VAL A 179 4.22 2.29 -2.91
CA VAL A 179 3.78 3.69 -3.02
C VAL A 179 2.55 3.86 -3.92
N VAL A 180 2.36 2.99 -4.92
CA VAL A 180 1.16 2.95 -5.79
C VAL A 180 -0.11 2.89 -4.95
N MET A 181 -0.09 2.21 -3.81
CA MET A 181 -1.26 2.09 -2.94
C MET A 181 -1.57 3.38 -2.17
N HIS A 182 -0.59 4.25 -1.92
CA HIS A 182 -0.85 5.60 -1.42
C HIS A 182 -1.49 6.47 -2.50
N ALA A 183 -1.02 6.36 -3.74
CA ALA A 183 -1.61 7.05 -4.89
C ALA A 183 -3.08 6.63 -5.10
N ILE A 184 -3.39 5.34 -4.98
CA ILE A 184 -4.78 4.83 -5.06
C ILE A 184 -5.64 5.37 -3.91
N GLN A 185 -5.14 5.39 -2.68
CA GLN A 185 -5.88 5.96 -1.53
C GLN A 185 -6.12 7.46 -1.70
N PHE A 186 -5.19 8.18 -2.33
CA PHE A 186 -5.40 9.58 -2.71
C PHE A 186 -6.48 9.71 -3.78
N ALA A 187 -6.46 8.86 -4.81
CA ALA A 187 -7.49 8.85 -5.84
C ALA A 187 -8.89 8.62 -5.24
N PHE A 188 -9.04 7.70 -4.28
CA PHE A 188 -10.29 7.53 -3.52
C PHE A 188 -10.72 8.82 -2.81
N TYR A 189 -9.77 9.51 -2.18
CA TYR A 189 -10.03 10.77 -1.49
C TYR A 189 -10.48 11.88 -2.44
N CYS A 190 -9.92 11.90 -3.65
CA CYS A 190 -10.30 12.83 -4.68
C CYS A 190 -11.68 12.52 -5.34
N GLY A 191 -12.28 11.38 -4.98
CA GLY A 191 -13.63 11.01 -5.41
C GLY A 191 -13.73 10.51 -6.85
N VAL A 192 -12.66 9.89 -7.40
CA VAL A 192 -12.71 9.31 -8.75
C VAL A 192 -13.61 8.08 -8.78
N ASP A 193 -14.26 7.83 -9.91
CA ASP A 193 -15.10 6.65 -10.13
C ASP A 193 -14.29 5.48 -10.70
N GLU A 194 -13.22 5.76 -11.46
CA GLU A 194 -12.40 4.75 -12.12
C GLU A 194 -10.92 5.05 -11.98
N ILE A 195 -10.11 4.00 -11.76
CA ILE A 195 -8.66 4.07 -11.67
C ILE A 195 -8.05 3.08 -12.66
N TYR A 196 -7.15 3.56 -13.51
CA TYR A 196 -6.40 2.74 -14.46
C TYR A 196 -4.93 2.67 -14.03
N LEU A 197 -4.41 1.45 -13.85
CA LEU A 197 -3.03 1.21 -13.43
C LEU A 197 -2.15 1.03 -14.66
N LEU A 198 -1.04 1.78 -14.74
CA LEU A 198 -0.03 1.70 -15.78
C LEU A 198 1.34 1.47 -15.17
N GLY A 199 2.19 0.65 -15.77
CA GLY A 199 3.52 0.37 -15.25
C GLY A 199 3.54 -0.32 -13.89
N VAL A 200 2.50 -1.09 -13.58
CA VAL A 200 2.33 -1.85 -12.34
C VAL A 200 2.55 -3.33 -12.65
N ASP A 201 3.76 -3.67 -13.13
CA ASP A 201 4.10 -4.96 -13.72
C ASP A 201 4.11 -6.11 -12.73
N TYR A 202 4.62 -5.89 -11.54
CA TYR A 202 4.77 -6.91 -10.48
C TYR A 202 5.50 -8.18 -10.93
N ASN A 203 6.35 -8.07 -11.93
CA ASN A 203 7.22 -9.15 -12.39
C ASN A 203 8.61 -9.01 -11.75
N TYR A 204 8.78 -9.62 -10.58
CA TYR A 204 10.04 -9.57 -9.82
C TYR A 204 11.03 -10.68 -10.21
N THR A 205 10.71 -11.47 -11.23
CA THR A 205 11.58 -12.55 -11.73
C THR A 205 12.56 -12.10 -12.81
N THR A 206 12.39 -10.89 -13.33
CA THR A 206 13.25 -10.32 -14.37
C THR A 206 14.37 -9.46 -13.80
N GLU A 207 15.49 -9.34 -14.51
CA GLU A 207 16.59 -8.45 -14.13
C GLU A 207 16.21 -6.97 -14.21
N LYS A 208 15.32 -6.61 -15.15
CA LYS A 208 14.84 -5.23 -15.35
C LYS A 208 13.53 -5.02 -14.62
N LEU A 209 13.60 -4.45 -13.43
CA LEU A 209 12.44 -4.21 -12.56
C LEU A 209 11.76 -2.87 -12.81
N TYR A 210 12.48 -1.93 -13.37
CA TYR A 210 12.05 -0.55 -13.53
C TYR A 210 12.24 -0.05 -14.95
N ALA A 211 11.36 0.82 -15.38
CA ALA A 211 11.46 1.48 -16.68
C ALA A 211 12.71 2.34 -16.79
N VAL A 212 13.06 3.04 -15.70
CA VAL A 212 14.28 3.83 -15.55
C VAL A 212 15.17 3.20 -14.49
N ASP A 213 16.47 3.04 -14.78
CA ASP A 213 17.43 2.57 -13.80
C ASP A 213 17.80 3.69 -12.82
N HIS A 214 17.25 3.63 -11.64
CA HIS A 214 17.56 4.57 -10.54
C HIS A 214 18.69 4.07 -9.62
N GLY A 215 19.35 2.96 -9.97
CA GLY A 215 20.48 2.41 -9.20
C GLY A 215 20.14 1.85 -7.81
N ILE A 216 18.87 1.76 -7.43
CA ILE A 216 18.44 1.08 -6.21
C ILE A 216 18.32 -0.41 -6.52
N ARG A 217 19.04 -1.25 -5.75
CA ARG A 217 19.02 -2.70 -5.91
C ARG A 217 18.59 -3.35 -4.61
N ASP A 218 17.59 -4.20 -4.71
CA ASP A 218 17.16 -5.08 -3.62
C ASP A 218 17.57 -6.52 -3.91
N SER A 219 17.79 -7.32 -2.86
CA SER A 219 18.12 -8.74 -3.07
C SER A 219 16.95 -9.47 -3.73
N GLU A 220 17.25 -10.50 -4.53
CA GLU A 220 16.23 -11.31 -5.21
C GLU A 220 15.22 -11.92 -4.21
N LYS A 221 15.71 -12.43 -3.07
CA LYS A 221 14.88 -12.97 -2.00
C LYS A 221 13.90 -11.92 -1.46
N TYR A 222 14.37 -10.69 -1.21
CA TYR A 222 13.53 -9.58 -0.74
C TYR A 222 12.47 -9.23 -1.78
N ARG A 223 12.84 -9.14 -3.05
CA ARG A 223 11.93 -8.83 -4.16
C ARG A 223 10.82 -9.86 -4.30
N ALA A 224 11.16 -11.16 -4.31
CA ALA A 224 10.18 -12.24 -4.41
C ALA A 224 9.20 -12.26 -3.23
N GLN A 225 9.68 -12.03 -2.01
CA GLN A 225 8.83 -11.93 -0.83
C GLN A 225 7.92 -10.72 -0.90
N THR A 226 8.46 -9.55 -1.24
CA THR A 226 7.71 -8.29 -1.33
C THR A 226 6.65 -8.37 -2.44
N GLY A 227 6.97 -8.97 -3.58
CA GLY A 227 6.02 -9.18 -4.67
C GLY A 227 4.78 -9.96 -4.24
N ARG A 228 4.95 -11.04 -3.48
CA ARG A 228 3.81 -11.81 -2.93
C ARG A 228 2.96 -10.98 -1.97
N LEU A 229 3.61 -10.24 -1.07
CA LEU A 229 2.91 -9.36 -0.11
C LEU A 229 2.12 -8.26 -0.83
N MET A 230 2.67 -7.69 -1.87
CA MET A 230 2.02 -6.66 -2.67
C MET A 230 0.76 -7.17 -3.37
N ILE A 231 0.75 -8.41 -3.86
CA ILE A 231 -0.47 -9.01 -4.46
C ILE A 231 -1.58 -9.10 -3.40
N GLU A 232 -1.26 -9.55 -2.19
CA GLU A 232 -2.24 -9.59 -1.09
C GLU A 232 -2.70 -8.17 -0.71
N ASP A 233 -1.82 -7.20 -0.74
CA ASP A 233 -2.17 -5.80 -0.51
C ASP A 233 -3.15 -5.28 -1.56
N PHE A 234 -2.96 -5.60 -2.85
CA PHE A 234 -3.91 -5.21 -3.90
C PHE A 234 -5.28 -5.87 -3.75
N LYS A 235 -5.36 -7.09 -3.22
CA LYS A 235 -6.65 -7.70 -2.90
C LYS A 235 -7.41 -6.91 -1.82
N VAL A 236 -6.69 -6.36 -0.83
CA VAL A 236 -7.29 -5.46 0.19
C VAL A 236 -7.78 -4.17 -0.46
N ILE A 237 -6.97 -3.56 -1.32
CA ILE A 237 -7.33 -2.34 -2.08
C ILE A 237 -8.57 -2.61 -2.95
N LYS A 238 -8.59 -3.73 -3.69
CA LYS A 238 -9.76 -4.10 -4.51
C LYS A 238 -11.03 -4.23 -3.69
N LYS A 239 -10.97 -5.00 -2.61
CA LYS A 239 -12.12 -5.17 -1.71
C LYS A 239 -12.64 -3.84 -1.17
N TYR A 240 -11.74 -2.92 -0.85
CA TYR A 240 -12.12 -1.60 -0.39
C TYR A 240 -12.74 -0.77 -1.52
N ALA A 241 -12.13 -0.73 -2.71
CA ALA A 241 -12.65 -0.06 -3.89
C ALA A 241 -14.07 -0.54 -4.23
N ASP A 242 -14.28 -1.87 -4.27
CA ASP A 242 -15.59 -2.48 -4.50
C ASP A 242 -16.63 -2.01 -3.44
N SER A 243 -16.21 -1.83 -2.17
CA SER A 243 -17.10 -1.40 -1.08
C SER A 243 -17.54 0.06 -1.17
N ILE A 244 -16.78 0.90 -1.89
CA ILE A 244 -17.08 2.33 -2.10
C ILE A 244 -17.53 2.64 -3.53
N GLY A 245 -17.70 1.61 -4.38
CA GLY A 245 -18.21 1.74 -5.74
C GLY A 245 -17.18 2.23 -6.77
N VAL A 246 -15.88 2.24 -6.42
CA VAL A 246 -14.80 2.64 -7.35
C VAL A 246 -14.29 1.41 -8.12
N LYS A 247 -14.15 1.55 -9.43
CA LYS A 247 -13.58 0.50 -10.29
C LYS A 247 -12.08 0.70 -10.47
N ILE A 248 -11.31 -0.38 -10.40
CA ILE A 248 -9.88 -0.37 -10.69
C ILE A 248 -9.60 -1.34 -11.82
N TYR A 249 -8.94 -0.85 -12.87
CA TYR A 249 -8.52 -1.62 -14.04
C TYR A 249 -7.01 -1.70 -14.14
N ASN A 250 -6.50 -2.80 -14.66
CA ASN A 250 -5.08 -2.95 -14.96
C ASN A 250 -4.84 -2.73 -16.47
N ALA A 251 -4.40 -1.52 -16.82
CA ALA A 251 -4.02 -1.13 -18.19
C ALA A 251 -2.51 -1.28 -18.44
N THR A 252 -1.77 -2.00 -17.56
CA THR A 252 -0.36 -2.30 -17.72
C THR A 252 -0.13 -3.24 -18.91
N ALA A 253 0.74 -2.89 -19.84
CA ALA A 253 1.06 -3.69 -21.03
C ALA A 253 1.85 -4.96 -20.67
N GLY A 254 1.19 -6.00 -20.19
CA GLY A 254 1.78 -7.23 -19.65
C GLY A 254 1.86 -7.20 -18.12
N GLY A 255 2.95 -7.79 -17.55
CA GLY A 255 3.10 -7.93 -16.11
C GLY A 255 2.33 -9.11 -15.52
N MET A 256 2.35 -9.25 -14.18
CA MET A 256 1.79 -10.40 -13.46
C MET A 256 0.68 -10.01 -12.45
N LEU A 257 0.24 -8.76 -12.44
CA LEU A 257 -0.84 -8.32 -11.55
C LEU A 257 -2.20 -8.69 -12.14
N GLU A 258 -2.81 -9.77 -11.62
CA GLU A 258 -4.10 -10.29 -12.07
C GLU A 258 -5.24 -10.02 -11.07
N VAL A 259 -5.05 -9.12 -10.11
CA VAL A 259 -6.07 -8.78 -9.10
C VAL A 259 -7.21 -7.97 -9.70
N PHE A 260 -6.89 -7.14 -10.70
CA PHE A 260 -7.83 -6.24 -11.38
C PHE A 260 -8.10 -6.72 -12.80
N GLU A 261 -9.27 -6.39 -13.32
CA GLU A 261 -9.63 -6.62 -14.72
C GLU A 261 -8.61 -5.94 -15.64
N ARG A 262 -8.12 -6.68 -16.64
CA ARG A 262 -7.20 -6.14 -17.63
C ARG A 262 -7.97 -5.44 -18.73
N VAL A 263 -7.46 -4.27 -19.10
CA VAL A 263 -7.95 -3.50 -20.25
C VAL A 263 -6.76 -3.05 -21.11
N ASN A 264 -7.00 -2.82 -22.39
CA ASN A 264 -6.01 -2.15 -23.23
C ASN A 264 -6.15 -0.63 -23.06
N LEU A 265 -5.02 0.07 -22.90
CA LEU A 265 -5.04 1.53 -22.77
C LEU A 265 -5.72 2.20 -23.98
N ASP A 266 -5.41 1.74 -25.20
CA ASP A 266 -5.95 2.31 -26.45
C ASP A 266 -7.47 2.16 -26.57
N ASP A 267 -8.10 1.26 -25.80
CA ASP A 267 -9.57 1.08 -25.80
C ASP A 267 -10.27 1.98 -24.78
N VAL A 268 -9.53 2.68 -23.93
CA VAL A 268 -10.09 3.48 -22.82
C VAL A 268 -9.78 4.97 -22.91
N ILE A 269 -8.87 5.40 -23.82
CA ILE A 269 -8.51 6.80 -24.06
C ILE A 269 -9.08 7.32 -25.36
#